data_c3f28989ab1eeacce467210ef2601acd
#
_entry.id   c3f28989ab1eeacce467210ef2601acd
#
_cell.length_a   1.000
_cell.length_b   1.000
_cell.length_c   1.000
_cell.angle_alpha   90.00
_cell.angle_beta   90.00
_cell.angle_gamma   90.00
#
_symmetry.space_group_name_H-M   'P 1'
#
loop_
_entity.id
_entity.type
_entity.pdbx_description
1 polymer ?
#
loop_
_entity_poly.entity_id
_entity_poly.type
_entity_poly.pdbx_seq_one_letter_code
_entity_poly.pdbx_strand_id
1 'polypeptide(L)'
;MRNVYSVSQINRYIKNMFAEDYILHSVLVRGEVSNCKYHSSGHIYFTLKDASGTLSCVMFAGRRRGLSFRMQEGDQVIVAGTVDVYERDGRYQLYADRIIQDGAGLLNARYEQLKRRLEESGMFDEMYKKPIPRYIAKLGVVTAPTGAAVQDIINISLRRDPYLQIILFPAIVQGEQAAGSICEGIRRLDEYGVDVIIIGRGGGSLEDLWAFNEEIVAETVFN
;
A
#
# COMPACT_ATOMS: atom_id res chain seq x y z
N MET A 1 -53.41 -24.29 -5.51
CA MET A 1 -52.51 -24.82 -6.52
C MET A 1 -51.13 -24.19 -6.30
N ARG A 2 -50.07 -24.94 -6.23
CA ARG A 2 -48.71 -24.38 -6.20
C ARG A 2 -48.34 -23.97 -7.63
N ASN A 3 -47.96 -22.73 -7.85
CA ASN A 3 -47.50 -22.27 -9.15
C ASN A 3 -46.15 -22.89 -9.49
N VAL A 4 -45.99 -23.32 -10.74
CA VAL A 4 -44.71 -23.84 -11.26
C VAL A 4 -44.00 -22.71 -11.95
N TYR A 5 -42.78 -22.41 -11.52
CA TYR A 5 -41.94 -21.36 -12.08
C TYR A 5 -40.74 -21.97 -12.84
N SER A 6 -40.30 -21.29 -13.88
CA SER A 6 -39.03 -21.62 -14.55
C SER A 6 -37.84 -21.07 -13.75
N VAL A 7 -36.62 -21.60 -13.98
CA VAL A 7 -35.39 -21.13 -13.34
C VAL A 7 -35.18 -19.64 -13.60
N SER A 8 -35.39 -19.18 -14.83
CA SER A 8 -35.24 -17.76 -15.19
C SER A 8 -36.25 -16.85 -14.50
N GLN A 9 -37.48 -17.35 -14.27
CA GLN A 9 -38.47 -16.59 -13.51
C GLN A 9 -38.07 -16.41 -12.05
N ILE A 10 -37.49 -17.44 -11.42
CA ILE A 10 -37.00 -17.35 -10.04
C ILE A 10 -35.80 -16.43 -9.96
N ASN A 11 -34.80 -16.56 -10.85
CA ASN A 11 -33.61 -15.71 -10.84
C ASN A 11 -33.99 -14.23 -11.03
N ARG A 12 -34.92 -13.94 -11.94
CA ARG A 12 -35.43 -12.59 -12.15
C ARG A 12 -36.21 -12.06 -10.94
N TYR A 13 -37.02 -12.89 -10.31
CA TYR A 13 -37.73 -12.52 -9.09
C TYR A 13 -36.75 -12.11 -7.97
N ILE A 14 -35.70 -12.94 -7.73
CA ILE A 14 -34.67 -12.66 -6.74
C ILE A 14 -33.93 -11.35 -7.09
N LYS A 15 -33.55 -11.17 -8.36
CA LYS A 15 -32.91 -9.94 -8.82
C LYS A 15 -33.75 -8.70 -8.55
N ASN A 16 -35.06 -8.77 -8.81
CA ASN A 16 -35.97 -7.65 -8.53
C ASN A 16 -36.02 -7.33 -7.03
N MET A 17 -35.98 -8.34 -6.15
CA MET A 17 -35.92 -8.13 -4.70
C MET A 17 -34.62 -7.40 -4.30
N PHE A 18 -33.46 -7.77 -4.89
CA PHE A 18 -32.21 -7.06 -4.68
C PHE A 18 -32.26 -5.63 -5.20
N ALA A 19 -32.91 -5.41 -6.35
CA ALA A 19 -33.08 -4.08 -6.96
C ALA A 19 -34.01 -3.14 -6.17
N GLU A 20 -34.86 -3.66 -5.30
CA GLU A 20 -35.74 -2.86 -4.41
C GLU A 20 -35.09 -2.57 -3.05
N ASP A 21 -33.99 -3.27 -2.71
CA ASP A 21 -33.29 -3.10 -1.44
C ASP A 21 -32.28 -1.94 -1.52
N TYR A 22 -32.57 -0.83 -0.82
CA TYR A 22 -31.73 0.36 -0.82
C TYR A 22 -30.34 0.14 -0.20
N ILE A 23 -30.21 -0.83 0.72
CA ILE A 23 -28.93 -1.15 1.35
C ILE A 23 -27.99 -1.79 0.33
N LEU A 24 -28.49 -2.73 -0.48
CA LEU A 24 -27.69 -3.45 -1.48
C LEU A 24 -27.23 -2.57 -2.65
N HIS A 25 -27.88 -1.43 -2.87
CA HIS A 25 -27.48 -0.45 -3.89
C HIS A 25 -26.23 0.36 -3.54
N SER A 26 -25.88 0.46 -2.26
CA SER A 26 -24.72 1.24 -1.81
C SER A 26 -24.13 0.63 -0.55
N VAL A 27 -23.33 -0.41 -0.71
CA VAL A 27 -22.70 -1.12 0.40
C VAL A 27 -21.22 -0.79 0.50
N LEU A 28 -20.72 -0.84 1.74
CA LEU A 28 -19.30 -0.89 2.04
C LEU A 28 -19.01 -2.26 2.65
N VAL A 29 -18.24 -3.09 1.95
CA VAL A 29 -17.89 -4.42 2.40
C VAL A 29 -16.42 -4.48 2.71
N ARG A 30 -16.09 -4.86 3.96
CA ARG A 30 -14.72 -5.13 4.40
C ARG A 30 -14.42 -6.60 4.23
N GLY A 31 -13.21 -6.93 3.78
CA GLY A 31 -12.74 -8.30 3.70
C GLY A 31 -11.34 -8.42 3.15
N GLU A 32 -10.82 -9.63 3.21
CA GLU A 32 -9.54 -10.00 2.64
C GLU A 32 -9.71 -10.42 1.18
N VAL A 33 -8.85 -9.92 0.31
CA VAL A 33 -8.84 -10.26 -1.11
C VAL A 33 -8.31 -11.67 -1.31
N SER A 34 -9.04 -12.48 -2.09
CA SER A 34 -8.59 -13.78 -2.57
C SER A 34 -9.00 -14.00 -4.02
N ASN A 35 -8.34 -14.93 -4.72
CA ASN A 35 -8.59 -15.25 -6.12
C ASN A 35 -8.59 -14.02 -7.06
N CYS A 36 -7.68 -13.07 -6.84
CA CYS A 36 -7.62 -11.84 -7.60
C CYS A 36 -7.06 -12.07 -9.01
N LYS A 37 -7.87 -11.79 -10.04
CA LYS A 37 -7.51 -11.96 -11.45
C LYS A 37 -7.76 -10.69 -12.24
N TYR A 38 -6.70 -10.15 -12.83
CA TYR A 38 -6.75 -9.06 -13.79
C TYR A 38 -6.97 -9.63 -15.19
N HIS A 39 -8.20 -9.51 -15.71
CA HIS A 39 -8.56 -10.05 -17.00
C HIS A 39 -8.08 -9.16 -18.15
N SER A 40 -7.83 -9.75 -19.33
CA SER A 40 -7.38 -9.03 -20.54
C SER A 40 -8.36 -7.97 -21.04
N SER A 41 -9.66 -8.12 -20.75
CA SER A 41 -10.70 -7.12 -21.01
C SER A 41 -10.62 -5.87 -20.10
N GLY A 42 -9.69 -5.85 -19.13
CA GLY A 42 -9.54 -4.78 -18.16
C GLY A 42 -10.41 -4.93 -16.91
N HIS A 43 -11.30 -5.93 -16.84
CA HIS A 43 -12.06 -6.22 -15.63
C HIS A 43 -11.17 -6.90 -14.58
N ILE A 44 -11.51 -6.69 -13.30
CA ILE A 44 -10.85 -7.35 -12.18
C ILE A 44 -11.88 -8.21 -11.49
N TYR A 45 -11.62 -9.51 -11.41
CA TYR A 45 -12.42 -10.48 -10.68
C TYR A 45 -11.68 -10.89 -9.42
N PHE A 46 -12.35 -10.85 -8.29
CA PHE A 46 -11.77 -11.24 -7.01
C PHE A 46 -12.86 -11.76 -6.07
N THR A 47 -12.44 -12.32 -4.96
CA THR A 47 -13.33 -12.74 -3.88
C THR A 47 -12.94 -11.98 -2.62
N LEU A 48 -13.91 -11.42 -1.93
CA LEU A 48 -13.75 -10.97 -0.54
C LEU A 48 -14.05 -12.14 0.38
N LYS A 49 -13.24 -12.35 1.39
CA LYS A 49 -13.48 -13.33 2.44
C LYS A 49 -13.32 -12.70 3.83
N ASP A 50 -14.03 -13.26 4.78
CA ASP A 50 -13.84 -13.04 6.22
C ASP A 50 -13.76 -14.38 6.95
N ALA A 51 -13.86 -14.38 8.28
CA ALA A 51 -13.77 -15.60 9.08
C ALA A 51 -14.89 -16.61 8.79
N SER A 52 -16.02 -16.20 8.20
CA SER A 52 -17.24 -17.02 8.07
C SER A 52 -17.83 -17.07 6.67
N GLY A 53 -17.40 -16.19 5.76
CA GLY A 53 -18.04 -16.06 4.46
C GLY A 53 -17.13 -15.64 3.32
N THR A 54 -17.65 -15.80 2.10
CA THR A 54 -17.02 -15.33 0.88
C THR A 54 -18.02 -14.61 -0.01
N LEU A 55 -17.58 -13.55 -0.68
CA LEU A 55 -18.39 -12.79 -1.62
C LEU A 55 -17.63 -12.60 -2.93
N SER A 56 -18.21 -13.05 -4.03
CA SER A 56 -17.63 -12.82 -5.36
C SER A 56 -17.76 -11.36 -5.74
N CYS A 57 -16.69 -10.79 -6.29
CA CYS A 57 -16.63 -9.38 -6.64
C CYS A 57 -16.14 -9.19 -8.08
N VAL A 58 -16.62 -8.16 -8.73
CA VAL A 58 -16.14 -7.71 -10.03
C VAL A 58 -16.02 -6.20 -10.08
N MET A 59 -14.86 -5.69 -10.52
CA MET A 59 -14.67 -4.30 -10.89
C MET A 59 -14.55 -4.19 -12.40
N PHE A 60 -15.48 -3.48 -13.04
CA PHE A 60 -15.43 -3.26 -14.49
C PHE A 60 -14.33 -2.28 -14.88
N ALA A 61 -13.80 -2.44 -16.09
CA ALA A 61 -12.71 -1.61 -16.62
C ALA A 61 -13.00 -0.10 -16.51
N GLY A 62 -14.23 0.33 -16.76
CA GLY A 62 -14.65 1.73 -16.64
C GLY A 62 -14.62 2.30 -15.22
N ARG A 63 -14.60 1.44 -14.20
CA ARG A 63 -14.54 1.83 -12.78
C ARG A 63 -13.12 1.75 -12.18
N ARG A 64 -12.11 1.35 -12.97
CA ARG A 64 -10.72 1.20 -12.49
C ARG A 64 -10.09 2.47 -11.93
N ARG A 65 -10.62 3.65 -12.27
CA ARG A 65 -10.20 4.92 -11.63
C ARG A 65 -10.49 4.97 -10.13
N GLY A 66 -11.40 4.13 -9.63
CA GLY A 66 -11.68 3.95 -8.20
C GLY A 66 -10.70 3.02 -7.47
N LEU A 67 -9.64 2.55 -8.15
CA LEU A 67 -8.57 1.70 -7.59
C LEU A 67 -7.23 2.40 -7.75
N SER A 68 -6.65 2.86 -6.64
CA SER A 68 -5.38 3.61 -6.62
C SER A 68 -4.12 2.73 -6.46
N PHE A 69 -4.29 1.44 -6.23
CA PHE A 69 -3.21 0.47 -6.01
C PHE A 69 -3.47 -0.83 -6.77
N ARG A 70 -2.49 -1.72 -6.81
CA ARG A 70 -2.65 -3.05 -7.39
C ARG A 70 -2.98 -4.05 -6.29
N MET A 71 -4.21 -4.56 -6.28
CA MET A 71 -4.65 -5.57 -5.33
C MET A 71 -3.85 -6.87 -5.48
N GLN A 72 -3.51 -7.46 -4.35
CA GLN A 72 -2.88 -8.78 -4.22
C GLN A 72 -3.70 -9.69 -3.31
N GLU A 73 -3.42 -10.98 -3.35
CA GLU A 73 -4.01 -11.92 -2.40
C GLU A 73 -3.55 -11.60 -0.98
N GLY A 74 -4.50 -11.61 -0.04
CA GLY A 74 -4.24 -11.27 1.35
C GLY A 74 -4.46 -9.80 1.72
N ASP A 75 -4.62 -8.90 0.73
CA ASP A 75 -4.91 -7.49 1.01
C ASP A 75 -6.22 -7.32 1.80
N GLN A 76 -6.18 -6.57 2.88
CA GLN A 76 -7.38 -6.14 3.59
C GLN A 76 -7.94 -4.89 2.90
N VAL A 77 -9.19 -4.97 2.46
CA VAL A 77 -9.80 -3.88 1.69
C VAL A 77 -11.22 -3.56 2.17
N ILE A 78 -11.64 -2.32 1.88
CA ILE A 78 -13.04 -1.91 1.93
C ILE A 78 -13.48 -1.61 0.51
N VAL A 79 -14.51 -2.34 0.05
CA VAL A 79 -15.08 -2.20 -1.29
C VAL A 79 -16.42 -1.49 -1.19
N ALA A 80 -16.53 -0.36 -1.88
CA ALA A 80 -17.79 0.33 -2.12
C ALA A 80 -18.41 -0.16 -3.43
N GLY A 81 -19.69 -0.47 -3.43
CA GLY A 81 -20.36 -0.94 -4.64
C GLY A 81 -21.81 -1.36 -4.41
N THR A 82 -22.34 -2.11 -5.37
CA THR A 82 -23.72 -2.62 -5.39
C THR A 82 -23.70 -4.14 -5.39
N VAL A 83 -24.49 -4.77 -4.55
CA VAL A 83 -24.72 -6.23 -4.61
C VAL A 83 -25.92 -6.52 -5.48
N ASP A 84 -25.74 -7.31 -6.52
CA ASP A 84 -26.82 -7.68 -7.44
C ASP A 84 -26.66 -9.15 -7.88
N VAL A 85 -27.71 -9.70 -8.47
CA VAL A 85 -27.77 -11.07 -8.98
C VAL A 85 -27.33 -11.12 -10.43
N TYR A 86 -26.33 -11.93 -10.71
CA TYR A 86 -25.99 -12.31 -12.07
C TYR A 86 -26.95 -13.38 -12.58
N GLU A 87 -27.98 -12.95 -13.33
CA GLU A 87 -29.13 -13.78 -13.72
C GLU A 87 -28.75 -15.10 -14.42
N ARG A 88 -27.67 -15.07 -15.23
CA ARG A 88 -27.25 -16.21 -16.02
C ARG A 88 -26.87 -17.43 -15.18
N ASP A 89 -26.18 -17.17 -14.06
CA ASP A 89 -25.69 -18.22 -13.17
C ASP A 89 -26.49 -18.30 -11.86
N GLY A 90 -27.42 -17.36 -11.62
CA GLY A 90 -28.20 -17.28 -10.39
C GLY A 90 -27.37 -16.96 -9.14
N ARG A 91 -26.19 -16.33 -9.31
CA ARG A 91 -25.29 -15.98 -8.22
C ARG A 91 -25.37 -14.50 -7.91
N TYR A 92 -25.34 -14.15 -6.62
CA TYR A 92 -25.14 -12.76 -6.24
C TYR A 92 -23.66 -12.41 -6.19
N GLN A 93 -23.34 -11.17 -6.52
CA GLN A 93 -21.96 -10.67 -6.51
C GLN A 93 -21.94 -9.17 -6.23
N LEU A 94 -20.79 -8.70 -5.73
CA LEU A 94 -20.52 -7.28 -5.49
C LEU A 94 -19.90 -6.66 -6.76
N TYR A 95 -20.60 -5.68 -7.31
CA TYR A 95 -20.10 -4.82 -8.39
C TYR A 95 -19.35 -3.65 -7.78
N ALA A 96 -18.03 -3.70 -7.80
CA ALA A 96 -17.17 -2.74 -7.14
C ALA A 96 -17.05 -1.45 -7.95
N ASP A 97 -17.33 -0.31 -7.30
CA ASP A 97 -17.14 1.03 -7.84
C ASP A 97 -15.82 1.65 -7.36
N ARG A 98 -15.48 1.41 -6.10
CA ARG A 98 -14.27 1.92 -5.45
C ARG A 98 -13.73 0.90 -4.47
N ILE A 99 -12.40 0.78 -4.43
CA ILE A 99 -11.70 -0.11 -3.51
C ILE A 99 -10.60 0.69 -2.81
N ILE A 100 -10.54 0.62 -1.49
CA ILE A 100 -9.53 1.24 -0.65
C ILE A 100 -8.89 0.19 0.26
N GLN A 101 -7.61 0.33 0.55
CA GLN A 101 -6.96 -0.54 1.54
C GLN A 101 -7.53 -0.24 2.93
N ASP A 102 -7.84 -1.31 3.67
CA ASP A 102 -8.29 -1.17 5.06
C ASP A 102 -7.10 -0.76 5.94
N GLY A 103 -7.29 0.24 6.77
CA GLY A 103 -6.19 0.85 7.55
C GLY A 103 -5.47 2.02 6.86
N ALA A 104 -5.51 2.15 5.53
CA ALA A 104 -4.87 3.27 4.83
C ALA A 104 -5.38 4.65 5.31
N GLY A 105 -6.65 4.76 5.66
CA GLY A 105 -7.22 5.99 6.21
C GLY A 105 -6.66 6.35 7.59
N LEU A 106 -6.45 5.35 8.47
CA LEU A 106 -5.87 5.57 9.79
C LEU A 106 -4.38 5.90 9.71
N LEU A 107 -3.64 5.19 8.85
CA LEU A 107 -2.22 5.47 8.63
C LEU A 107 -2.02 6.86 8.02
N ASN A 108 -2.85 7.24 7.04
CA ASN A 108 -2.80 8.59 6.48
C ASN A 108 -3.11 9.68 7.51
N ALA A 109 -4.11 9.48 8.37
CA ALA A 109 -4.42 10.42 9.45
C ALA A 109 -3.25 10.54 10.45
N ARG A 110 -2.59 9.43 10.81
CA ARG A 110 -1.39 9.42 11.66
C ARG A 110 -0.22 10.15 10.99
N TYR A 111 -0.02 9.93 9.70
CA TYR A 111 1.01 10.61 8.93
C TYR A 111 0.79 12.14 8.92
N GLU A 112 -0.42 12.60 8.60
CA GLU A 112 -0.73 14.03 8.58
C GLU A 112 -0.62 14.67 9.96
N GLN A 113 -1.00 13.95 11.02
CA GLN A 113 -0.83 14.42 12.40
C GLN A 113 0.64 14.55 12.78
N LEU A 114 1.47 13.54 12.47
CA LEU A 114 2.90 13.58 12.73
C LEU A 114 3.57 14.69 11.92
N LYS A 115 3.29 14.77 10.61
CA LYS A 115 3.82 15.81 9.73
C LYS A 115 3.54 17.21 10.29
N ARG A 116 2.30 17.50 10.67
CA ARG A 116 1.94 18.80 11.27
C ARG A 116 2.72 19.08 12.55
N ARG A 117 2.85 18.10 13.44
CA ARG A 117 3.61 18.26 14.69
C ARG A 117 5.09 18.54 14.44
N LEU A 118 5.73 17.84 13.50
CA LEU A 118 7.12 18.07 13.12
C LEU A 118 7.30 19.43 12.43
N GLU A 119 6.33 19.87 11.65
CA GLU A 119 6.31 21.19 11.01
C GLU A 119 6.18 22.31 12.06
N GLU A 120 5.25 22.18 13.01
CA GLU A 120 5.07 23.11 14.14
C GLU A 120 6.32 23.18 15.04
N SER A 121 7.10 22.10 15.15
CA SER A 121 8.38 22.09 15.88
C SER A 121 9.55 22.71 15.09
N GLY A 122 9.33 23.11 13.83
CA GLY A 122 10.34 23.72 12.98
C GLY A 122 11.33 22.74 12.33
N MET A 123 11.14 21.42 12.47
CA MET A 123 12.07 20.42 11.91
C MET A 123 12.24 20.51 10.40
N PHE A 124 11.27 21.09 9.68
CA PHE A 124 11.33 21.21 8.22
C PHE A 124 11.89 22.56 7.75
N ASP A 125 12.29 23.44 8.66
CA ASP A 125 12.80 24.76 8.30
C ASP A 125 14.10 24.67 7.49
N GLU A 126 14.22 25.51 6.48
CA GLU A 126 15.37 25.57 5.57
C GLU A 126 16.69 25.83 6.31
N MET A 127 16.64 26.52 7.46
CA MET A 127 17.83 26.83 8.24
C MET A 127 18.56 25.61 8.79
N TYR A 128 17.85 24.48 8.96
CA TYR A 128 18.44 23.22 9.44
C TYR A 128 18.89 22.29 8.32
N LYS A 129 18.51 22.56 7.07
CA LYS A 129 18.86 21.72 5.93
C LYS A 129 20.30 21.98 5.49
N LYS A 130 21.09 20.93 5.53
CA LYS A 130 22.49 20.97 5.03
C LYS A 130 22.47 20.87 3.49
N PRO A 131 23.28 21.68 2.77
CA PRO A 131 23.38 21.54 1.33
C PRO A 131 24.01 20.20 0.95
N ILE A 132 23.46 19.55 -0.08
CA ILE A 132 24.01 18.30 -0.59
C ILE A 132 25.38 18.63 -1.23
N PRO A 133 26.48 17.97 -0.79
CA PRO A 133 27.81 18.21 -1.34
C PRO A 133 27.87 17.82 -2.82
N ARG A 134 28.58 18.62 -3.62
CA ARG A 134 28.72 18.36 -5.07
C ARG A 134 29.56 17.14 -5.38
N TYR A 135 30.56 16.87 -4.53
CA TYR A 135 31.47 15.72 -4.62
C TYR A 135 31.54 15.07 -3.25
N ILE A 136 31.49 13.76 -3.25
CA ILE A 136 31.57 12.92 -2.05
C ILE A 136 32.60 11.82 -2.28
N ALA A 137 33.34 11.45 -1.26
CA ALA A 137 34.27 10.33 -1.28
C ALA A 137 33.65 9.07 -0.63
N LYS A 138 32.79 9.27 0.36
CA LYS A 138 32.14 8.20 1.12
C LYS A 138 30.63 8.35 1.13
N LEU A 139 29.93 7.35 0.61
CA LEU A 139 28.47 7.25 0.63
C LEU A 139 28.04 6.19 1.66
N GLY A 140 27.33 6.61 2.69
CA GLY A 140 26.64 5.70 3.61
C GLY A 140 25.30 5.25 3.04
N VAL A 141 24.96 3.98 3.18
CA VAL A 141 23.69 3.43 2.73
C VAL A 141 23.06 2.61 3.84
N VAL A 142 21.86 2.97 4.28
CA VAL A 142 21.06 2.23 5.26
C VAL A 142 19.90 1.57 4.52
N THR A 143 20.00 0.29 4.24
CA THR A 143 18.97 -0.48 3.52
C THR A 143 19.12 -1.98 3.80
N ALA A 144 18.18 -2.80 3.30
CA ALA A 144 18.31 -4.25 3.36
C ALA A 144 19.59 -4.70 2.58
N PRO A 145 20.36 -5.67 3.12
CA PRO A 145 21.61 -6.11 2.50
C PRO A 145 21.41 -6.84 1.17
N THR A 146 20.17 -7.27 0.90
CA THR A 146 19.77 -7.98 -0.31
C THR A 146 18.57 -7.31 -0.96
N GLY A 147 18.42 -7.46 -2.27
CA GLY A 147 17.30 -6.94 -3.03
C GLY A 147 17.67 -5.89 -4.07
N ALA A 148 16.66 -5.42 -4.81
CA ALA A 148 16.88 -4.50 -5.93
C ALA A 148 17.41 -3.14 -5.49
N ALA A 149 16.90 -2.59 -4.38
CA ALA A 149 17.24 -1.23 -3.95
C ALA A 149 18.75 -1.04 -3.70
N VAL A 150 19.41 -1.96 -2.99
CA VAL A 150 20.86 -1.88 -2.73
C VAL A 150 21.65 -2.01 -4.04
N GLN A 151 21.24 -2.90 -4.94
CA GLN A 151 21.89 -3.09 -6.22
C GLN A 151 21.75 -1.86 -7.12
N ASP A 152 20.58 -1.24 -7.14
CA ASP A 152 20.35 -0.01 -7.91
C ASP A 152 21.20 1.15 -7.38
N ILE A 153 21.27 1.34 -6.06
CA ILE A 153 22.15 2.36 -5.45
C ILE A 153 23.60 2.12 -5.84
N ILE A 154 24.11 0.90 -5.68
CA ILE A 154 25.50 0.55 -6.02
C ILE A 154 25.77 0.80 -7.52
N ASN A 155 24.92 0.26 -8.41
CA ASN A 155 25.12 0.34 -9.83
C ASN A 155 25.06 1.78 -10.36
N ILE A 156 24.12 2.58 -9.86
CA ILE A 156 23.96 3.98 -10.29
C ILE A 156 25.13 4.81 -9.76
N SER A 157 25.52 4.64 -8.50
CA SER A 157 26.58 5.38 -7.87
C SER A 157 27.93 5.10 -8.54
N LEU A 158 28.33 3.83 -8.70
CA LEU A 158 29.59 3.45 -9.30
C LEU A 158 29.66 3.73 -10.81
N ARG A 159 28.53 3.75 -11.51
CA ARG A 159 28.49 4.21 -12.90
C ARG A 159 28.79 5.70 -12.99
N ARG A 160 28.38 6.49 -12.01
CA ARG A 160 28.61 7.95 -11.95
C ARG A 160 30.02 8.27 -11.48
N ASP A 161 30.46 7.61 -10.42
CA ASP A 161 31.80 7.75 -9.83
C ASP A 161 32.36 6.39 -9.41
N PRO A 162 33.28 5.80 -10.23
CA PRO A 162 33.87 4.50 -9.93
C PRO A 162 34.79 4.48 -8.68
N TYR A 163 35.19 5.65 -8.19
CA TYR A 163 36.08 5.77 -7.03
C TYR A 163 35.31 6.01 -5.72
N LEU A 164 33.98 6.14 -5.79
CA LEU A 164 33.15 6.34 -4.61
C LEU A 164 33.20 5.13 -3.68
N GLN A 165 33.53 5.36 -2.43
CA GLN A 165 33.47 4.35 -1.40
C GLN A 165 32.03 4.25 -0.87
N ILE A 166 31.39 3.10 -1.04
CA ILE A 166 30.03 2.83 -0.52
C ILE A 166 30.15 2.01 0.76
N ILE A 167 29.61 2.54 1.86
CA ILE A 167 29.55 1.89 3.17
C ILE A 167 28.11 1.50 3.45
N LEU A 168 27.82 0.19 3.40
CA LEU A 168 26.50 -0.35 3.65
C LEU A 168 26.31 -0.70 5.12
N PHE A 169 25.29 -0.14 5.75
CA PHE A 169 24.75 -0.67 7.00
C PHE A 169 23.54 -1.56 6.68
N PRO A 170 23.60 -2.88 6.97
CA PRO A 170 22.53 -3.82 6.70
C PRO A 170 21.38 -3.61 7.69
N ALA A 171 20.33 -2.92 7.27
CA ALA A 171 19.18 -2.58 8.11
C ALA A 171 17.98 -3.49 7.84
N ILE A 172 17.18 -3.72 8.89
CA ILE A 172 15.79 -4.19 8.76
C ILE A 172 14.97 -2.98 8.32
N VAL A 173 14.27 -3.09 7.17
CA VAL A 173 13.56 -1.95 6.56
C VAL A 173 12.05 -2.16 6.50
N GLN A 174 11.51 -3.19 7.15
CA GLN A 174 10.08 -3.48 7.27
C GLN A 174 9.79 -4.23 8.57
N GLY A 175 8.53 -4.12 9.06
CA GLY A 175 8.10 -4.69 10.34
C GLY A 175 8.46 -3.83 11.55
N GLU A 176 8.11 -4.30 12.74
CA GLU A 176 8.18 -3.52 14.00
C GLU A 176 9.60 -3.06 14.39
N GLN A 177 10.63 -3.82 14.02
CA GLN A 177 12.01 -3.50 14.36
C GLN A 177 12.68 -2.56 13.35
N ALA A 178 12.00 -2.20 12.26
CA ALA A 178 12.61 -1.46 11.16
C ALA A 178 13.04 -0.04 11.57
N ALA A 179 12.18 0.71 12.26
CA ALA A 179 12.52 2.07 12.69
C ALA A 179 13.79 2.11 13.56
N GLY A 180 13.88 1.22 14.55
CA GLY A 180 15.08 1.12 15.41
C GLY A 180 16.35 0.75 14.64
N SER A 181 16.24 -0.20 13.69
CA SER A 181 17.37 -0.62 12.85
C SER A 181 17.83 0.49 11.90
N ILE A 182 16.90 1.28 11.33
CA ILE A 182 17.20 2.44 10.50
C ILE A 182 17.93 3.51 11.32
N CYS A 183 17.42 3.85 12.52
CA CYS A 183 18.06 4.82 13.41
C CYS A 183 19.47 4.41 13.80
N GLU A 184 19.70 3.13 14.14
CA GLU A 184 21.03 2.62 14.44
C GLU A 184 21.96 2.76 13.23
N GLY A 185 21.49 2.43 12.03
CA GLY A 185 22.25 2.58 10.79
C GLY A 185 22.67 4.01 10.52
N ILE A 186 21.79 4.98 10.72
CA ILE A 186 22.07 6.41 10.55
C ILE A 186 23.18 6.82 11.53
N ARG A 187 23.02 6.52 12.82
CA ARG A 187 24.03 6.89 13.86
C ARG A 187 25.40 6.29 13.59
N ARG A 188 25.45 5.00 13.22
CA ARG A 188 26.71 4.32 12.93
C ARG A 188 27.44 4.89 11.71
N LEU A 189 26.71 5.28 10.68
CA LEU A 189 27.31 5.88 9.49
C LEU A 189 27.73 7.34 9.73
N ASP A 190 26.98 8.07 10.54
CA ASP A 190 27.36 9.41 10.98
C ASP A 190 28.64 9.38 11.84
N GLU A 191 28.71 8.49 12.84
CA GLU A 191 29.92 8.25 13.64
C GLU A 191 31.12 7.80 12.80
N TYR A 192 30.89 7.04 11.72
CA TYR A 192 31.94 6.62 10.78
C TYR A 192 32.49 7.77 9.95
N GLY A 193 31.74 8.86 9.82
CA GLY A 193 32.11 10.04 9.08
C GLY A 193 31.99 9.86 7.57
N VAL A 194 30.81 9.46 7.10
CA VAL A 194 30.44 9.47 5.68
C VAL A 194 30.01 10.87 5.25
N ASP A 195 30.17 11.20 3.97
CA ASP A 195 29.83 12.54 3.45
C ASP A 195 28.32 12.71 3.26
N VAL A 196 27.62 11.62 2.89
CA VAL A 196 26.16 11.59 2.67
C VAL A 196 25.63 10.23 3.09
N ILE A 197 24.44 10.19 3.68
CA ILE A 197 23.72 8.96 4.01
C ILE A 197 22.45 8.87 3.15
N ILE A 198 22.28 7.75 2.47
CA ILE A 198 21.03 7.37 1.81
C ILE A 198 20.31 6.35 2.71
N ILE A 199 19.10 6.66 3.14
CA ILE A 199 18.22 5.72 3.80
C ILE A 199 17.06 5.35 2.86
N GLY A 200 16.73 4.09 2.74
CA GLY A 200 15.65 3.70 1.84
C GLY A 200 15.42 2.21 1.75
N ARG A 201 14.34 1.89 1.02
CA ARG A 201 14.00 0.51 0.65
C ARG A 201 13.42 0.49 -0.77
N GLY A 202 13.24 -0.71 -1.32
CA GLY A 202 12.47 -0.91 -2.54
C GLY A 202 10.97 -0.64 -2.34
N GLY A 203 10.18 -0.73 -3.40
CA GLY A 203 8.72 -0.56 -3.35
C GLY A 203 8.04 -1.52 -2.38
N GLY A 204 6.81 -1.22 -2.00
CA GLY A 204 6.00 -2.01 -1.08
C GLY A 204 4.65 -1.33 -0.78
N SER A 205 3.87 -1.93 0.09
CA SER A 205 2.62 -1.35 0.59
C SER A 205 2.88 -0.14 1.49
N LEU A 206 1.83 0.64 1.78
CA LEU A 206 1.93 1.78 2.69
C LEU A 206 2.35 1.33 4.10
N GLU A 207 1.85 0.20 4.55
CA GLU A 207 2.19 -0.43 5.82
C GLU A 207 3.67 -0.79 5.89
N ASP A 208 4.22 -1.35 4.82
CA ASP A 208 5.64 -1.70 4.73
C ASP A 208 6.56 -0.47 4.77
N LEU A 209 6.09 0.66 4.26
CA LEU A 209 6.84 1.92 4.24
C LEU A 209 6.71 2.70 5.55
N TRP A 210 5.77 2.29 6.42
CA TRP A 210 5.42 3.04 7.63
C TRP A 210 6.60 3.27 8.57
N ALA A 211 7.53 2.33 8.66
CA ALA A 211 8.71 2.46 9.51
C ALA A 211 9.54 3.73 9.25
N PHE A 212 9.51 4.24 8.01
CA PHE A 212 10.17 5.50 7.64
C PHE A 212 9.39 6.74 8.08
N ASN A 213 8.12 6.59 8.46
CA ASN A 213 7.26 7.63 9.00
C ASN A 213 7.18 7.60 10.54
N GLU A 214 8.00 6.81 11.22
CA GLU A 214 8.10 6.85 12.68
C GLU A 214 8.85 8.11 13.12
N GLU A 215 8.36 8.77 14.17
CA GLU A 215 8.92 10.01 14.72
C GLU A 215 10.41 9.88 15.05
N ILE A 216 10.81 8.74 15.65
CA ILE A 216 12.20 8.46 16.00
C ILE A 216 13.14 8.49 14.78
N VAL A 217 12.65 8.10 13.59
CA VAL A 217 13.45 8.17 12.36
C VAL A 217 13.61 9.62 11.91
N ALA A 218 12.52 10.42 11.94
CA ALA A 218 12.58 11.83 11.60
C ALA A 218 13.53 12.60 12.54
N GLU A 219 13.45 12.36 13.84
CA GLU A 219 14.36 12.95 14.84
C GLU A 219 15.81 12.53 14.62
N THR A 220 16.06 11.25 14.28
CA THR A 220 17.42 10.76 14.03
C THR A 220 18.03 11.35 12.76
N VAL A 221 17.21 11.63 11.74
CA VAL A 221 17.66 12.31 10.51
C VAL A 221 17.93 13.79 10.76
N PHE A 222 17.15 14.43 11.66
CA PHE A 222 17.28 15.85 11.99
C PHE A 222 18.55 16.16 12.78
N ASN A 223 18.94 15.32 13.74
CA ASN A 223 20.11 15.48 14.61
C ASN A 223 21.41 15.10 13.92
#